data_e1a90b9fac36469a37faedac9f0e2f0d
#
_entry.id   e1a90b9fac36469a37faedac9f0e2f0d
#
_cell.length_a   1.000
_cell.length_b   1.000
_cell.length_c   1.000
_cell.angle_alpha   90.00
_cell.angle_beta   90.00
_cell.angle_gamma   90.00
#
_symmetry.space_group_name_H-M   'P 1'
#
loop_
_entity.id
_entity.type
_entity.pdbx_description
1 polymer ?
#
loop_
_entity_poly.entity_id
_entity_poly.type
_entity_poly.pdbx_seq_one_letter_code
_entity_poly.pdbx_strand_id
1 'polypeptide(L)'
;MTAALNIQDNAGNTALHLAAKFSNQWIFYFLIQNPHVQLDLVNNKGQTPLDIAWKHRPQGIIYGLDPRVRIHLLLKGAGAKTGSYKRDWFIENNVRNKLDESKLDKMITDSTQIIGVGSVLIVTVTMAAAITIPGGFRTAEDRHKGTAMLSDSTVFQLFIIANTLALVYSGLATMCVMFAGVATVDIRTRMSTFLLSLLFVYCSSKALVASFLFGLYAVLPPTAMKIAYISSAIAAPFLVLDVLWFIFAVAFGEVMLLRRLGCIKWLQTISFARGHIHLQHWT
;
A
#
# COMPACT_ATOMS: atom_id res chain seq x y z
N MET A 1 -6.67 20.64 -33.38
CA MET A 1 -6.26 19.40 -32.65
C MET A 1 -7.08 19.11 -31.38
N THR A 2 -7.69 20.10 -30.75
CA THR A 2 -8.46 19.92 -29.50
C THR A 2 -9.78 19.17 -29.65
N ALA A 3 -10.44 19.24 -30.83
CA ALA A 3 -11.70 18.54 -31.07
C ALA A 3 -11.54 17.00 -31.02
N ALA A 4 -10.40 16.47 -31.48
CA ALA A 4 -10.14 15.02 -31.50
C ALA A 4 -10.10 14.36 -30.12
N LEU A 5 -9.76 15.11 -29.06
CA LEU A 5 -9.63 14.57 -27.70
C LEU A 5 -10.98 14.29 -27.02
N ASN A 6 -12.06 14.92 -27.50
CA ASN A 6 -13.40 14.87 -26.93
C ASN A 6 -14.44 14.21 -27.89
N ILE A 7 -13.96 13.55 -28.95
CA ILE A 7 -14.83 12.80 -29.87
C ILE A 7 -15.49 11.66 -29.09
N GLN A 8 -16.78 11.50 -29.32
CA GLN A 8 -17.60 10.45 -28.76
C GLN A 8 -17.80 9.32 -29.78
N ASP A 9 -17.75 8.08 -29.33
CA ASP A 9 -18.08 6.89 -30.09
C ASP A 9 -19.61 6.75 -30.25
N ASN A 10 -20.07 5.70 -30.94
CA ASN A 10 -21.51 5.42 -31.15
C ASN A 10 -22.29 5.23 -29.83
N ALA A 11 -21.62 4.92 -28.72
CA ALA A 11 -22.22 4.81 -27.41
C ALA A 11 -22.09 6.13 -26.58
N GLY A 12 -21.59 7.19 -27.22
CA GLY A 12 -21.34 8.48 -26.58
C GLY A 12 -20.10 8.51 -25.67
N ASN A 13 -19.25 7.48 -25.67
CA ASN A 13 -18.05 7.47 -24.82
C ASN A 13 -16.91 8.24 -25.48
N THR A 14 -16.23 9.08 -24.71
CA THR A 14 -14.95 9.66 -25.12
C THR A 14 -13.80 8.72 -24.79
N ALA A 15 -12.59 9.02 -25.28
CA ALA A 15 -11.38 8.29 -24.91
C ALA A 15 -11.17 8.23 -23.38
N LEU A 16 -11.56 9.29 -22.65
CA LEU A 16 -11.48 9.33 -21.18
C LEU A 16 -12.47 8.35 -20.51
N HIS A 17 -13.69 8.18 -21.05
CA HIS A 17 -14.63 7.16 -20.58
C HIS A 17 -14.06 5.76 -20.75
N LEU A 18 -13.44 5.48 -21.90
CA LEU A 18 -12.84 4.17 -22.19
C LEU A 18 -11.60 3.92 -21.32
N ALA A 19 -10.76 4.92 -21.14
CA ALA A 19 -9.59 4.81 -20.24
C ALA A 19 -10.02 4.52 -18.80
N ALA A 20 -11.09 5.14 -18.31
CA ALA A 20 -11.66 4.86 -16.98
C ALA A 20 -12.28 3.46 -16.90
N LYS A 21 -13.03 3.04 -17.95
CA LYS A 21 -13.68 1.73 -18.00
C LYS A 21 -12.69 0.56 -18.00
N PHE A 22 -11.66 0.65 -18.83
CA PHE A 22 -10.65 -0.40 -18.98
C PHE A 22 -9.45 -0.25 -18.03
N SER A 23 -9.47 0.80 -17.21
CA SER A 23 -8.41 1.06 -16.21
C SER A 23 -7.01 1.21 -16.82
N ASN A 24 -6.93 1.69 -18.05
CA ASN A 24 -5.67 1.93 -18.72
C ASN A 24 -5.04 3.22 -18.17
N GLN A 25 -4.12 3.06 -17.21
CA GLN A 25 -3.47 4.17 -16.53
C GLN A 25 -2.68 5.07 -17.47
N TRP A 26 -1.96 4.52 -18.44
CA TRP A 26 -1.11 5.30 -19.35
C TRP A 26 -1.93 6.23 -20.22
N ILE A 27 -2.98 5.70 -20.86
CA ILE A 27 -3.90 6.52 -21.67
C ILE A 27 -4.60 7.54 -20.78
N PHE A 28 -5.04 7.12 -19.59
CA PHE A 28 -5.68 8.00 -18.62
C PHE A 28 -4.78 9.17 -18.22
N TYR A 29 -3.51 8.91 -17.87
CA TYR A 29 -2.56 9.96 -17.51
C TYR A 29 -2.27 10.91 -18.65
N PHE A 30 -2.15 10.40 -19.88
CA PHE A 30 -1.98 11.23 -21.06
C PHE A 30 -3.17 12.16 -21.29
N LEU A 31 -4.40 11.67 -21.09
CA LEU A 31 -5.60 12.47 -21.25
C LEU A 31 -5.79 13.48 -20.10
N ILE A 32 -5.62 13.06 -18.84
CA ILE A 32 -5.90 13.90 -17.68
C ILE A 32 -4.96 15.11 -17.57
N GLN A 33 -3.72 15.00 -18.03
CA GLN A 33 -2.78 16.12 -18.01
C GLN A 33 -3.14 17.25 -18.97
N ASN A 34 -3.94 16.95 -20.01
CA ASN A 34 -4.31 17.94 -21.02
C ASN A 34 -5.54 18.75 -20.56
N PRO A 35 -5.43 20.10 -20.41
CA PRO A 35 -6.53 20.94 -19.94
C PRO A 35 -7.71 21.02 -20.92
N HIS A 36 -7.49 20.69 -22.20
CA HIS A 36 -8.55 20.71 -23.23
C HIS A 36 -9.42 19.43 -23.23
N VAL A 37 -9.06 18.40 -22.47
CA VAL A 37 -9.91 17.22 -22.29
C VAL A 37 -11.05 17.57 -21.33
N GLN A 38 -12.28 17.42 -21.81
CA GLN A 38 -13.48 17.68 -21.02
C GLN A 38 -13.77 16.48 -20.12
N LEU A 39 -13.89 16.77 -18.81
CA LEU A 39 -14.07 15.73 -17.77
C LEU A 39 -15.54 15.37 -17.56
N ASP A 40 -16.45 16.26 -17.94
CA ASP A 40 -17.87 16.24 -17.57
C ASP A 40 -18.79 15.83 -18.74
N LEU A 41 -18.22 15.43 -19.88
CA LEU A 41 -19.02 14.89 -20.98
C LEU A 41 -19.75 13.64 -20.52
N VAL A 42 -21.02 13.52 -20.95
CA VAL A 42 -21.85 12.35 -20.65
C VAL A 42 -21.96 11.44 -21.87
N ASN A 43 -21.98 10.15 -21.65
CA ASN A 43 -22.27 9.17 -22.70
C ASN A 43 -23.80 9.01 -22.91
N ASN A 44 -24.21 8.16 -23.84
CA ASN A 44 -25.64 7.92 -24.14
C ASN A 44 -26.42 7.35 -22.94
N LYS A 45 -25.75 6.91 -21.88
CA LYS A 45 -26.35 6.45 -20.62
C LYS A 45 -26.38 7.55 -19.54
N GLY A 46 -26.02 8.80 -19.87
CA GLY A 46 -25.93 9.90 -18.93
C GLY A 46 -24.77 9.78 -17.91
N GLN A 47 -23.78 8.92 -18.17
CA GLN A 47 -22.64 8.69 -17.31
C GLN A 47 -21.45 9.55 -17.72
N THR A 48 -20.78 10.18 -16.76
CA THR A 48 -19.48 10.83 -16.94
C THR A 48 -18.33 9.82 -16.77
N PRO A 49 -17.11 10.16 -17.19
CA PRO A 49 -15.92 9.34 -16.88
C PRO A 49 -15.75 9.04 -15.38
N LEU A 50 -16.12 10.00 -14.51
CA LEU A 50 -16.09 9.83 -13.05
C LEU A 50 -17.10 8.77 -12.59
N ASP A 51 -18.30 8.74 -13.14
CA ASP A 51 -19.32 7.73 -12.81
C ASP A 51 -18.88 6.33 -13.24
N ILE A 52 -18.24 6.21 -14.42
CA ILE A 52 -17.68 4.95 -14.88
C ILE A 52 -16.55 4.48 -13.98
N ALA A 53 -15.62 5.36 -13.61
CA ALA A 53 -14.53 5.04 -12.69
C ALA A 53 -15.07 4.59 -11.33
N TRP A 54 -16.13 5.23 -10.83
CA TRP A 54 -16.82 4.83 -9.60
C TRP A 54 -17.43 3.43 -9.70
N LYS A 55 -18.16 3.15 -10.79
CA LYS A 55 -18.85 1.87 -11.02
C LYS A 55 -17.90 0.68 -11.12
N HIS A 56 -16.72 0.89 -11.71
CA HIS A 56 -15.72 -0.17 -11.93
C HIS A 56 -14.68 -0.24 -10.80
N ARG A 57 -14.88 0.50 -9.71
CA ARG A 57 -13.99 0.46 -8.55
C ARG A 57 -14.00 -0.95 -7.94
N PRO A 58 -12.84 -1.58 -7.74
CA PRO A 58 -12.78 -2.89 -7.11
C PRO A 58 -13.25 -2.76 -5.67
N GLN A 59 -13.99 -3.74 -5.25
CA GLN A 59 -14.28 -3.95 -3.84
C GLN A 59 -13.19 -4.89 -3.31
N GLY A 60 -12.10 -4.34 -2.89
CA GLY A 60 -10.94 -5.09 -2.42
C GLY A 60 -10.28 -4.39 -1.23
N ILE A 61 -9.43 -5.15 -0.54
CA ILE A 61 -8.85 -4.74 0.73
C ILE A 61 -7.79 -3.65 0.54
N ILE A 62 -7.11 -3.59 -0.61
CA ILE A 62 -6.01 -2.65 -0.87
C ILE A 62 -6.40 -1.65 -1.95
N TYR A 63 -7.23 -0.68 -1.58
CA TYR A 63 -7.74 0.33 -2.52
C TYR A 63 -6.66 1.24 -3.11
N GLY A 64 -5.65 1.61 -2.34
CA GLY A 64 -4.66 2.64 -2.75
C GLY A 64 -3.74 2.24 -3.90
N LEU A 65 -3.56 0.94 -4.14
CA LEU A 65 -2.69 0.40 -5.19
C LEU A 65 -3.44 0.05 -6.48
N ASP A 66 -4.79 -0.07 -6.44
CA ASP A 66 -5.56 -0.44 -7.63
C ASP A 66 -5.65 0.75 -8.61
N PRO A 67 -5.30 0.52 -9.89
CA PRO A 67 -5.41 1.51 -10.96
C PRO A 67 -6.76 2.20 -11.02
N ARG A 68 -7.85 1.46 -10.80
CA ARG A 68 -9.22 1.94 -10.88
C ARG A 68 -9.56 2.96 -9.80
N VAL A 69 -9.10 2.71 -8.58
CA VAL A 69 -9.27 3.65 -7.47
C VAL A 69 -8.47 4.91 -7.72
N ARG A 70 -7.25 4.78 -8.22
CA ARG A 70 -6.39 5.90 -8.55
C ARG A 70 -6.99 6.79 -9.64
N ILE A 71 -7.53 6.20 -10.71
CA ILE A 71 -8.25 6.92 -11.78
C ILE A 71 -9.42 7.71 -11.18
N HIS A 72 -10.22 7.09 -10.29
CA HIS A 72 -11.33 7.77 -9.63
C HIS A 72 -10.85 8.95 -8.78
N LEU A 73 -9.83 8.78 -7.96
CA LEU A 73 -9.29 9.83 -7.09
C LEU A 73 -8.72 11.00 -7.91
N LEU A 74 -8.02 10.70 -9.00
CA LEU A 74 -7.45 11.72 -9.88
C LEU A 74 -8.54 12.49 -10.64
N LEU A 75 -9.61 11.84 -11.12
CA LEU A 75 -10.76 12.54 -11.72
C LEU A 75 -11.43 13.46 -10.70
N LYS A 76 -11.67 12.99 -9.48
CA LYS A 76 -12.25 13.79 -8.41
C LYS A 76 -11.32 14.98 -8.07
N GLY A 77 -10.02 14.75 -7.95
CA GLY A 77 -9.02 15.79 -7.71
C GLY A 77 -8.93 16.82 -8.85
N ALA A 78 -9.13 16.38 -10.12
CA ALA A 78 -9.19 17.25 -11.27
C ALA A 78 -10.49 18.07 -11.35
N GLY A 79 -11.45 17.86 -10.46
CA GLY A 79 -12.73 18.58 -10.41
C GLY A 79 -13.80 18.02 -11.33
N ALA A 80 -13.68 16.77 -11.80
CA ALA A 80 -14.72 16.11 -12.58
C ALA A 80 -16.03 15.99 -11.78
N LYS A 81 -17.15 16.23 -12.47
CA LYS A 81 -18.48 16.18 -11.87
C LYS A 81 -19.17 14.85 -12.19
N THR A 82 -20.09 14.44 -11.33
CA THR A 82 -20.96 13.29 -11.56
C THR A 82 -22.13 13.68 -12.47
N GLY A 83 -22.57 12.77 -13.33
CA GLY A 83 -23.74 12.96 -14.20
C GLY A 83 -25.08 12.83 -13.47
N SER A 84 -26.17 12.97 -14.23
CA SER A 84 -27.55 12.86 -13.72
C SER A 84 -27.97 11.43 -13.34
N TYR A 85 -27.14 10.44 -13.64
CA TYR A 85 -27.35 9.00 -13.42
C TYR A 85 -27.49 8.60 -11.93
N LYS A 86 -27.32 9.53 -10.99
CA LYS A 86 -27.23 9.28 -9.55
C LYS A 86 -28.50 8.70 -8.92
N ARG A 87 -29.68 8.91 -9.47
CA ARG A 87 -30.96 8.63 -8.79
C ARG A 87 -31.37 7.16 -8.82
N ASP A 88 -31.25 6.50 -9.97
CA ASP A 88 -31.63 5.09 -10.12
C ASP A 88 -30.56 4.15 -9.55
N TRP A 89 -29.32 4.62 -9.53
CA TRP A 89 -28.19 3.92 -9.00
C TRP A 89 -28.23 3.74 -7.46
N PHE A 90 -28.82 4.70 -6.71
CA PHE A 90 -28.93 4.60 -5.26
C PHE A 90 -29.81 3.42 -4.81
N ILE A 91 -30.84 3.10 -5.57
CA ILE A 91 -31.79 2.01 -5.26
C ILE A 91 -31.14 0.65 -5.56
N GLU A 92 -30.50 0.53 -6.70
CA GLU A 92 -29.79 -0.69 -7.12
C GLU A 92 -28.58 -1.00 -6.22
N ASN A 93 -27.95 0.04 -5.68
CA ASN A 93 -26.74 -0.08 -4.88
C ASN A 93 -26.99 -0.52 -3.43
N ASN A 94 -28.16 -0.25 -2.84
CA ASN A 94 -28.48 -0.71 -1.49
C ASN A 94 -28.59 -2.24 -1.38
N VAL A 95 -29.05 -2.90 -2.45
CA VAL A 95 -29.10 -4.38 -2.51
C VAL A 95 -27.70 -4.93 -2.77
N ARG A 96 -26.92 -4.24 -3.59
CA ARG A 96 -25.55 -4.64 -3.94
C ARG A 96 -24.59 -4.51 -2.76
N ASN A 97 -24.72 -3.48 -1.92
CA ASN A 97 -23.87 -3.26 -0.76
C ASN A 97 -23.90 -4.42 0.25
N LYS A 98 -25.06 -5.03 0.52
CA LYS A 98 -25.15 -6.18 1.43
C LYS A 98 -24.44 -7.44 0.89
N LEU A 99 -24.54 -7.71 -0.42
CA LEU A 99 -23.81 -8.81 -1.05
C LEU A 99 -22.30 -8.56 -1.06
N ASP A 100 -21.90 -7.32 -1.16
CA ASP A 100 -20.52 -6.89 -1.22
C ASP A 100 -19.85 -6.92 0.16
N GLU A 101 -20.59 -6.62 1.24
CA GLU A 101 -20.12 -6.78 2.62
C GLU A 101 -19.81 -8.24 2.96
N SER A 102 -20.68 -9.18 2.55
CA SER A 102 -20.47 -10.61 2.76
C SER A 102 -19.23 -11.14 2.03
N LYS A 103 -18.99 -10.66 0.80
CA LYS A 103 -17.76 -10.99 0.04
C LYS A 103 -16.52 -10.42 0.70
N LEU A 104 -16.60 -9.16 1.14
CA LEU A 104 -15.49 -8.48 1.80
C LEU A 104 -15.14 -9.17 3.13
N ASP A 105 -16.14 -9.56 3.90
CA ASP A 105 -15.97 -10.33 5.14
C ASP A 105 -15.19 -11.62 4.90
N LYS A 106 -15.60 -12.39 3.89
CA LYS A 106 -14.90 -13.62 3.50
C LYS A 106 -13.47 -13.34 3.05
N MET A 107 -13.25 -12.31 2.20
CA MET A 107 -11.91 -11.96 1.74
C MET A 107 -10.98 -11.55 2.89
N ILE A 108 -11.48 -10.80 3.88
CA ILE A 108 -10.71 -10.45 5.08
C ILE A 108 -10.35 -11.73 5.83
N THR A 109 -11.31 -12.61 6.08
CA THR A 109 -11.11 -13.85 6.82
C THR A 109 -10.09 -14.76 6.14
N ASP A 110 -10.21 -14.98 4.82
CA ASP A 110 -9.27 -15.81 4.06
C ASP A 110 -7.84 -15.18 4.06
N SER A 111 -7.75 -13.88 3.91
CA SER A 111 -6.47 -13.17 3.89
C SER A 111 -5.79 -13.12 5.26
N THR A 112 -6.55 -13.04 6.36
CA THR A 112 -6.00 -13.04 7.73
C THR A 112 -5.29 -14.36 8.06
N GLN A 113 -5.76 -15.49 7.53
CA GLN A 113 -5.09 -16.77 7.73
C GLN A 113 -3.67 -16.77 7.14
N ILE A 114 -3.53 -16.31 5.89
CA ILE A 114 -2.23 -16.29 5.19
C ILE A 114 -1.25 -15.34 5.90
N ILE A 115 -1.72 -14.14 6.24
CA ILE A 115 -0.88 -13.13 6.90
C ILE A 115 -0.54 -13.55 8.32
N GLY A 116 -1.48 -14.19 9.02
CA GLY A 116 -1.27 -14.74 10.35
C GLY A 116 -0.14 -15.76 10.38
N VAL A 117 -0.15 -16.75 9.48
CA VAL A 117 0.92 -17.73 9.35
C VAL A 117 2.27 -17.04 9.06
N GLY A 118 2.31 -16.10 8.12
CA GLY A 118 3.53 -15.35 7.79
C GLY A 118 4.08 -14.56 8.98
N SER A 119 3.22 -13.85 9.72
CA SER A 119 3.65 -13.07 10.89
C SER A 119 4.19 -13.94 12.02
N VAL A 120 3.56 -15.08 12.31
CA VAL A 120 4.04 -16.03 13.32
C VAL A 120 5.37 -16.65 12.93
N LEU A 121 5.58 -16.96 11.64
CA LEU A 121 6.88 -17.44 11.16
C LEU A 121 7.99 -16.42 11.39
N ILE A 122 7.73 -15.13 11.16
CA ILE A 122 8.72 -14.09 11.45
C ILE A 122 8.99 -14.00 12.95
N VAL A 123 7.95 -14.07 13.81
CA VAL A 123 8.13 -14.10 15.27
C VAL A 123 9.05 -15.25 15.68
N THR A 124 8.83 -16.46 15.17
CA THR A 124 9.64 -17.64 15.55
C THR A 124 11.08 -17.50 15.07
N VAL A 125 11.30 -17.02 13.85
CA VAL A 125 12.67 -16.83 13.31
C VAL A 125 13.42 -15.75 14.09
N THR A 126 12.79 -14.62 14.38
CA THR A 126 13.42 -13.52 15.15
C THR A 126 13.71 -13.91 16.59
N MET A 127 12.82 -14.69 17.20
CA MET A 127 13.05 -15.23 18.54
C MET A 127 14.21 -16.23 18.56
N ALA A 128 14.27 -17.13 17.57
CA ALA A 128 15.39 -18.06 17.41
C ALA A 128 16.72 -17.30 17.23
N ALA A 129 16.75 -16.27 16.39
CA ALA A 129 17.92 -15.43 16.15
C ALA A 129 18.39 -14.67 17.40
N ALA A 130 17.47 -14.32 18.30
CA ALA A 130 17.80 -13.68 19.58
C ALA A 130 18.45 -14.66 20.56
N ILE A 131 18.13 -15.96 20.51
CA ILE A 131 18.68 -17.01 21.36
C ILE A 131 20.00 -17.53 20.76
N THR A 132 20.03 -17.77 19.45
CA THR A 132 21.23 -18.23 18.72
C THR A 132 22.05 -17.04 18.22
N ILE A 133 22.64 -16.30 19.17
CA ILE A 133 23.38 -15.07 18.87
C ILE A 133 24.59 -15.36 17.96
N PRO A 134 24.77 -14.59 16.86
CA PRO A 134 25.92 -14.73 15.98
C PRO A 134 27.23 -14.43 16.75
N GLY A 135 28.25 -15.28 16.56
CA GLY A 135 29.55 -15.16 17.25
C GLY A 135 29.63 -15.83 18.60
N GLY A 136 28.51 -16.35 19.15
CA GLY A 136 28.51 -17.10 20.41
C GLY A 136 28.71 -16.25 21.68
N PHE A 137 28.93 -16.94 22.80
CA PHE A 137 29.06 -16.34 24.13
C PHE A 137 30.49 -16.44 24.62
N ARG A 138 30.92 -15.48 25.47
CA ARG A 138 32.22 -15.48 26.18
C ARG A 138 32.29 -16.64 27.17
N THR A 139 33.46 -17.26 27.25
CA THR A 139 33.71 -18.42 28.11
C THR A 139 33.85 -18.02 29.57
N ALA A 140 33.97 -19.03 30.45
CA ALA A 140 34.07 -18.84 31.91
C ALA A 140 35.34 -18.10 32.36
N GLU A 141 36.36 -18.04 31.51
CA GLU A 141 37.63 -17.38 31.77
C GLU A 141 37.64 -15.88 31.48
N ASP A 142 36.64 -15.41 30.72
CA ASP A 142 36.53 -14.01 30.34
C ASP A 142 35.94 -13.13 31.47
N ARG A 143 36.30 -11.84 31.47
CA ARG A 143 35.90 -10.85 32.47
C ARG A 143 34.38 -10.63 32.54
N HIS A 144 33.64 -10.88 31.45
CA HIS A 144 32.19 -10.78 31.34
C HIS A 144 31.57 -12.12 30.86
N LYS A 145 31.54 -13.09 31.77
CA LYS A 145 31.03 -14.45 31.54
C LYS A 145 29.60 -14.43 31.03
N GLY A 146 29.30 -15.23 30.01
CA GLY A 146 27.93 -15.41 29.48
C GLY A 146 27.37 -14.25 28.66
N THR A 147 28.18 -13.21 28.39
CA THR A 147 27.79 -12.14 27.45
C THR A 147 28.13 -12.53 26.01
N ALA A 148 27.44 -11.92 25.03
CA ALA A 148 27.76 -12.11 23.63
C ALA A 148 29.20 -11.69 23.30
N MET A 149 29.93 -12.48 22.54
CA MET A 149 31.34 -12.20 22.21
C MET A 149 31.48 -10.89 21.41
N LEU A 150 30.47 -10.57 20.57
CA LEU A 150 30.44 -9.40 19.69
C LEU A 150 29.72 -8.19 20.29
N SER A 151 29.39 -8.19 21.60
CA SER A 151 28.60 -7.13 22.27
C SER A 151 29.16 -5.72 22.09
N ASP A 152 30.47 -5.58 21.94
CA ASP A 152 31.15 -4.30 21.79
C ASP A 152 31.15 -3.78 20.33
N SER A 153 30.72 -4.61 19.38
CA SER A 153 30.63 -4.25 17.96
C SER A 153 29.36 -3.46 17.67
N THR A 154 29.50 -2.29 17.04
CA THR A 154 28.36 -1.48 16.58
C THR A 154 27.45 -2.25 15.61
N VAL A 155 28.03 -3.07 14.73
CA VAL A 155 27.28 -3.87 13.77
C VAL A 155 26.42 -4.91 14.49
N PHE A 156 26.94 -5.53 15.54
CA PHE A 156 26.19 -6.46 16.38
C PHE A 156 25.03 -5.76 17.12
N GLN A 157 25.26 -4.54 17.63
CA GLN A 157 24.21 -3.75 18.26
C GLN A 157 23.09 -3.43 17.26
N LEU A 158 23.43 -3.06 16.02
CA LEU A 158 22.45 -2.85 14.94
C LEU A 158 21.69 -4.13 14.57
N PHE A 159 22.35 -5.30 14.59
CA PHE A 159 21.71 -6.60 14.44
C PHE A 159 20.62 -6.81 15.50
N ILE A 160 20.96 -6.61 16.78
CA ILE A 160 20.00 -6.78 17.88
C ILE A 160 18.82 -5.81 17.75
N ILE A 161 19.08 -4.53 17.44
CA ILE A 161 18.02 -3.53 17.25
C ILE A 161 17.09 -3.94 16.09
N ALA A 162 17.64 -4.29 14.94
CA ALA A 162 16.85 -4.70 13.78
C ALA A 162 16.04 -5.98 14.07
N ASN A 163 16.63 -6.96 14.77
CA ASN A 163 15.95 -8.19 15.16
C ASN A 163 14.80 -7.93 16.15
N THR A 164 15.02 -7.03 17.11
CA THR A 164 13.98 -6.61 18.07
C THR A 164 12.84 -5.89 17.36
N LEU A 165 13.14 -4.98 16.41
CA LEU A 165 12.12 -4.31 15.61
C LEU A 165 11.29 -5.32 14.78
N ALA A 166 11.96 -6.31 14.16
CA ALA A 166 11.28 -7.36 13.42
C ALA A 166 10.34 -8.18 14.33
N LEU A 167 10.79 -8.53 15.54
CA LEU A 167 9.99 -9.24 16.54
C LEU A 167 8.76 -8.43 16.97
N VAL A 168 8.94 -7.16 17.32
CA VAL A 168 7.85 -6.30 17.79
C VAL A 168 6.81 -6.08 16.71
N TYR A 169 7.25 -5.73 15.49
CA TYR A 169 6.31 -5.51 14.39
C TYR A 169 5.57 -6.80 13.98
N SER A 170 6.23 -7.96 13.98
CA SER A 170 5.54 -9.22 13.67
C SER A 170 4.57 -9.64 14.78
N GLY A 171 4.89 -9.39 16.04
CA GLY A 171 3.97 -9.59 17.17
C GLY A 171 2.73 -8.69 17.07
N LEU A 172 2.93 -7.39 16.79
CA LEU A 172 1.83 -6.45 16.55
C LEU A 172 0.97 -6.87 15.34
N ALA A 173 1.61 -7.32 14.25
CA ALA A 173 0.90 -7.84 13.08
C ALA A 173 0.02 -9.02 13.45
N THR A 174 0.54 -9.98 14.22
CA THR A 174 -0.20 -11.16 14.67
C THR A 174 -1.43 -10.76 15.50
N MET A 175 -1.27 -9.81 16.44
CA MET A 175 -2.39 -9.28 17.22
C MET A 175 -3.45 -8.62 16.32
N CYS A 176 -3.04 -7.75 15.40
CA CYS A 176 -3.96 -7.10 14.47
C CYS A 176 -4.70 -8.10 13.58
N VAL A 177 -4.03 -9.15 13.10
CA VAL A 177 -4.64 -10.23 12.31
C VAL A 177 -5.67 -11.00 13.13
N MET A 178 -5.37 -11.30 14.39
CA MET A 178 -6.34 -11.96 15.29
C MET A 178 -7.60 -11.13 15.44
N PHE A 179 -7.49 -9.82 15.71
CA PHE A 179 -8.65 -8.93 15.78
C PHE A 179 -9.41 -8.83 14.46
N ALA A 180 -8.70 -8.72 13.32
CA ALA A 180 -9.31 -8.67 12.00
C ALA A 180 -10.05 -9.98 11.64
N GLY A 181 -9.62 -11.13 12.17
CA GLY A 181 -10.26 -12.43 11.97
C GLY A 181 -11.54 -12.64 12.76
N VAL A 182 -11.83 -11.84 13.80
CA VAL A 182 -13.02 -12.00 14.66
C VAL A 182 -14.28 -11.51 13.95
N ALA A 183 -15.18 -12.42 13.61
CA ALA A 183 -16.41 -12.12 12.85
C ALA A 183 -17.43 -11.22 13.58
N THR A 184 -17.34 -11.12 14.91
CA THR A 184 -18.26 -10.30 15.72
C THR A 184 -17.93 -8.80 15.72
N VAL A 185 -16.75 -8.44 15.18
CA VAL A 185 -16.29 -7.04 15.09
C VAL A 185 -16.83 -6.42 13.80
N ASP A 186 -17.20 -5.13 13.86
CA ASP A 186 -17.64 -4.36 12.70
C ASP A 186 -16.66 -4.43 11.53
N ILE A 187 -17.16 -4.60 10.31
CA ILE A 187 -16.37 -4.82 9.10
C ILE A 187 -15.39 -3.69 8.81
N ARG A 188 -15.73 -2.44 9.17
CA ARG A 188 -14.83 -1.29 9.00
C ARG A 188 -13.62 -1.38 9.95
N THR A 189 -13.87 -1.78 11.19
CA THR A 189 -12.81 -1.98 12.18
C THR A 189 -11.92 -3.15 11.76
N ARG A 190 -12.49 -4.27 11.30
CA ARG A 190 -11.76 -5.42 10.78
C ARG A 190 -10.88 -5.02 9.59
N MET A 191 -11.42 -4.23 8.67
CA MET A 191 -10.67 -3.72 7.52
C MET A 191 -9.49 -2.84 7.97
N SER A 192 -9.71 -1.92 8.91
CA SER A 192 -8.67 -1.04 9.42
C SER A 192 -7.55 -1.81 10.12
N THR A 193 -7.90 -2.75 10.98
CA THR A 193 -6.93 -3.62 11.68
C THR A 193 -6.18 -4.54 10.72
N PHE A 194 -6.86 -5.02 9.67
CA PHE A 194 -6.23 -5.80 8.61
C PHE A 194 -5.19 -4.98 7.83
N LEU A 195 -5.52 -3.76 7.42
CA LEU A 195 -4.57 -2.87 6.73
C LEU A 195 -3.36 -2.52 7.62
N LEU A 196 -3.61 -2.32 8.91
CA LEU A 196 -2.55 -2.09 9.90
C LEU A 196 -1.64 -3.31 10.05
N SER A 197 -2.20 -4.52 10.03
CA SER A 197 -1.43 -5.76 10.07
C SER A 197 -0.51 -5.92 8.86
N LEU A 198 -1.00 -5.56 7.66
CA LEU A 198 -0.18 -5.56 6.44
C LEU A 198 1.02 -4.62 6.56
N LEU A 199 0.80 -3.41 7.11
CA LEU A 199 1.87 -2.46 7.35
C LEU A 199 2.92 -3.03 8.32
N PHE A 200 2.48 -3.65 9.40
CA PHE A 200 3.38 -4.24 10.39
C PHE A 200 4.16 -5.44 9.84
N VAL A 201 3.53 -6.33 9.06
CA VAL A 201 4.23 -7.43 8.37
C VAL A 201 5.27 -6.88 7.39
N TYR A 202 4.91 -5.83 6.66
CA TYR A 202 5.82 -5.17 5.75
C TYR A 202 7.05 -4.60 6.48
N CYS A 203 6.86 -3.83 7.55
CA CYS A 203 7.95 -3.29 8.35
C CYS A 203 8.80 -4.40 8.99
N SER A 204 8.15 -5.46 9.50
CA SER A 204 8.81 -6.61 10.09
C SER A 204 9.71 -7.35 9.10
N SER A 205 9.23 -7.59 7.87
CA SER A 205 10.01 -8.24 6.82
C SER A 205 11.26 -7.43 6.43
N LYS A 206 11.15 -6.11 6.37
CA LYS A 206 12.30 -5.22 6.12
C LYS A 206 13.32 -5.26 7.26
N ALA A 207 12.84 -5.19 8.50
CA ALA A 207 13.69 -5.28 9.67
C ALA A 207 14.39 -6.64 9.78
N LEU A 208 13.72 -7.75 9.42
CA LEU A 208 14.31 -9.08 9.37
C LEU A 208 15.46 -9.18 8.37
N VAL A 209 15.28 -8.65 7.15
CA VAL A 209 16.34 -8.63 6.13
C VAL A 209 17.51 -7.75 6.59
N ALA A 210 17.24 -6.60 7.19
CA ALA A 210 18.30 -5.74 7.77
C ALA A 210 19.04 -6.45 8.88
N SER A 211 18.34 -7.15 9.78
CA SER A 211 18.94 -7.98 10.83
C SER A 211 19.85 -9.05 10.25
N PHE A 212 19.39 -9.79 9.23
CA PHE A 212 20.21 -10.79 8.55
C PHE A 212 21.51 -10.19 8.00
N LEU A 213 21.44 -9.02 7.34
CA LEU A 213 22.63 -8.36 6.80
C LEU A 213 23.60 -7.92 7.90
N PHE A 214 23.11 -7.29 8.95
CA PHE A 214 23.97 -6.90 10.08
C PHE A 214 24.58 -8.11 10.77
N GLY A 215 23.84 -9.21 10.96
CA GLY A 215 24.34 -10.47 11.48
C GLY A 215 25.47 -11.04 10.63
N LEU A 216 25.30 -11.01 9.30
CA LEU A 216 26.32 -11.47 8.36
C LEU A 216 27.61 -10.62 8.43
N TYR A 217 27.45 -9.27 8.48
CA TYR A 217 28.60 -8.37 8.63
C TYR A 217 29.30 -8.52 9.99
N ALA A 218 28.56 -8.87 11.03
CA ALA A 218 29.14 -9.06 12.38
C ALA A 218 30.00 -10.32 12.49
N VAL A 219 29.68 -11.38 11.71
CA VAL A 219 30.35 -12.69 11.80
C VAL A 219 31.49 -12.85 10.81
N LEU A 220 31.40 -12.21 9.63
CA LEU A 220 32.38 -12.41 8.58
C LEU A 220 33.72 -11.69 8.88
N PRO A 221 34.87 -12.41 8.71
CA PRO A 221 36.17 -11.79 8.85
C PRO A 221 36.46 -10.81 7.70
N PRO A 222 37.38 -9.85 7.86
CA PRO A 222 37.73 -8.86 6.84
C PRO A 222 38.12 -9.47 5.50
N THR A 223 38.69 -10.66 5.50
CA THR A 223 39.08 -11.41 4.29
C THR A 223 37.88 -11.92 3.47
N ALA A 224 36.73 -12.15 4.10
CA ALA A 224 35.51 -12.66 3.49
C ALA A 224 34.44 -11.57 3.23
N MET A 225 34.76 -10.28 3.38
CA MET A 225 33.81 -9.17 3.19
C MET A 225 33.18 -9.13 1.78
N LYS A 226 33.82 -9.73 0.77
CA LYS A 226 33.23 -9.87 -0.57
C LYS A 226 31.86 -10.58 -0.53
N ILE A 227 31.71 -11.59 0.33
CA ILE A 227 30.45 -12.34 0.49
C ILE A 227 29.37 -11.41 1.08
N ALA A 228 29.73 -10.61 2.09
CA ALA A 228 28.80 -9.63 2.68
C ALA A 228 28.32 -8.60 1.65
N TYR A 229 29.22 -8.08 0.81
CA TYR A 229 28.85 -7.14 -0.27
C TYR A 229 27.93 -7.78 -1.29
N ILE A 230 28.22 -9.01 -1.74
CA ILE A 230 27.36 -9.74 -2.68
C ILE A 230 25.97 -9.97 -2.07
N SER A 231 25.90 -10.43 -0.82
CA SER A 231 24.63 -10.65 -0.11
C SER A 231 23.84 -9.35 0.04
N SER A 232 24.51 -8.24 0.35
CA SER A 232 23.88 -6.91 0.42
C SER A 232 23.35 -6.45 -0.93
N ALA A 233 24.09 -6.67 -2.02
CA ALA A 233 23.65 -6.32 -3.36
C ALA A 233 22.41 -7.12 -3.80
N ILE A 234 22.29 -8.37 -3.35
CA ILE A 234 21.11 -9.21 -3.61
C ILE A 234 19.92 -8.75 -2.76
N ALA A 235 20.14 -8.37 -1.51
CA ALA A 235 19.07 -7.96 -0.59
C ALA A 235 18.62 -6.50 -0.76
N ALA A 236 19.48 -5.61 -1.25
CA ALA A 236 19.17 -4.20 -1.42
C ALA A 236 17.93 -3.93 -2.28
N PRO A 237 17.70 -4.62 -3.41
CA PRO A 237 16.48 -4.48 -4.18
C PRO A 237 15.22 -4.75 -3.35
N PHE A 238 15.22 -5.80 -2.53
CA PHE A 238 14.09 -6.11 -1.66
C PHE A 238 13.80 -5.00 -0.64
N LEU A 239 14.83 -4.33 -0.14
CA LEU A 239 14.65 -3.23 0.83
C LEU A 239 14.10 -1.94 0.19
N VAL A 240 14.40 -1.70 -1.08
CA VAL A 240 14.24 -0.36 -1.68
C VAL A 240 13.23 -0.32 -2.83
N LEU A 241 13.19 -1.33 -3.71
CA LEU A 241 12.45 -1.23 -4.97
C LEU A 241 10.94 -1.07 -4.81
N ASP A 242 10.33 -1.72 -3.84
CA ASP A 242 8.89 -1.62 -3.59
C ASP A 242 8.50 -0.24 -3.03
N VAL A 243 9.36 0.34 -2.17
CA VAL A 243 9.17 1.71 -1.67
C VAL A 243 9.30 2.71 -2.83
N LEU A 244 10.34 2.56 -3.66
CA LEU A 244 10.53 3.41 -4.84
C LEU A 244 9.36 3.28 -5.83
N TRP A 245 8.88 2.05 -6.06
CA TRP A 245 7.74 1.80 -6.92
C TRP A 245 6.47 2.52 -6.40
N PHE A 246 6.21 2.42 -5.10
CA PHE A 246 5.06 3.09 -4.48
C PHE A 246 5.18 4.62 -4.58
N ILE A 247 6.35 5.18 -4.22
CA ILE A 247 6.62 6.63 -4.33
C ILE A 247 6.46 7.10 -5.77
N PHE A 248 7.05 6.37 -6.73
CA PHE A 248 6.93 6.71 -8.15
C PHE A 248 5.48 6.71 -8.62
N ALA A 249 4.72 5.69 -8.26
CA ALA A 249 3.33 5.56 -8.67
C ALA A 249 2.43 6.69 -8.10
N VAL A 250 2.67 7.11 -6.85
CA VAL A 250 1.95 8.23 -6.23
C VAL A 250 2.41 9.55 -6.82
N ALA A 251 3.72 9.80 -6.86
CA ALA A 251 4.29 11.05 -7.37
C ALA A 251 3.91 11.31 -8.82
N PHE A 252 3.88 10.26 -9.66
CA PHE A 252 3.48 10.40 -11.06
C PHE A 252 2.04 10.88 -11.20
N GLY A 253 1.11 10.38 -10.40
CA GLY A 253 -0.28 10.85 -10.37
C GLY A 253 -0.40 12.32 -9.96
N GLU A 254 0.31 12.72 -8.92
CA GLU A 254 0.32 14.10 -8.43
C GLU A 254 0.94 15.09 -9.44
N VAL A 255 2.01 14.68 -10.14
CA VAL A 255 2.61 15.49 -11.21
C VAL A 255 1.62 15.71 -12.37
N MET A 256 0.82 14.71 -12.75
CA MET A 256 -0.19 14.86 -13.78
C MET A 256 -1.31 15.84 -13.38
N LEU A 257 -1.76 15.78 -12.13
CA LEU A 257 -2.71 16.75 -11.57
C LEU A 257 -2.12 18.16 -11.53
N LEU A 258 -0.87 18.28 -11.11
CA LEU A 258 -0.15 19.56 -11.06
C LEU A 258 -0.08 20.20 -12.45
N ARG A 259 0.22 19.43 -13.48
CA ARG A 259 0.26 19.90 -14.88
C ARG A 259 -1.10 20.41 -15.38
N ARG A 260 -2.20 19.77 -14.94
CA ARG A 260 -3.55 20.17 -15.33
C ARG A 260 -4.05 21.40 -14.58
N LEU A 261 -3.91 21.42 -13.26
CA LEU A 261 -4.52 22.42 -12.37
C LEU A 261 -3.64 23.65 -12.15
N GLY A 262 -2.31 23.50 -12.34
CA GLY A 262 -1.31 24.47 -11.88
C GLY A 262 -1.09 24.41 -10.37
N CYS A 263 0.02 24.99 -9.90
CA CYS A 263 0.47 24.89 -8.50
C CYS A 263 -0.57 25.35 -7.48
N ILE A 264 -1.27 26.46 -7.73
CA ILE A 264 -2.17 27.09 -6.75
C ILE A 264 -3.41 26.24 -6.51
N LYS A 265 -4.07 25.80 -7.59
CA LYS A 265 -5.26 24.97 -7.48
C LYS A 265 -4.94 23.58 -6.97
N TRP A 266 -3.79 23.01 -7.33
CA TRP A 266 -3.32 21.74 -6.80
C TRP A 266 -3.14 21.76 -5.28
N LEU A 267 -2.49 22.82 -4.72
CA LEU A 267 -2.35 23.01 -3.29
C LEU A 267 -3.70 23.11 -2.57
N GLN A 268 -4.66 23.82 -3.15
CA GLN A 268 -6.03 23.92 -2.62
C GLN A 268 -6.73 22.56 -2.60
N THR A 269 -6.56 21.74 -3.66
CA THR A 269 -7.15 20.40 -3.74
C THR A 269 -6.59 19.46 -2.69
N ILE A 270 -5.28 19.49 -2.43
CA ILE A 270 -4.65 18.69 -1.38
C ILE A 270 -5.13 19.13 0.01
N SER A 271 -5.20 20.42 0.26
CA SER A 271 -5.71 20.98 1.52
C SER A 271 -7.16 20.55 1.79
N PHE A 272 -8.01 20.63 0.76
CA PHE A 272 -9.42 20.22 0.85
C PHE A 272 -9.59 18.70 1.01
N ALA A 273 -8.80 17.89 0.32
CA ALA A 273 -8.82 16.44 0.44
C ALA A 273 -8.40 15.98 1.85
N ARG A 274 -7.41 16.63 2.47
CA ARG A 274 -7.04 16.38 3.88
C ARG A 274 -8.14 16.76 4.86
N GLY A 275 -8.86 17.86 4.62
CA GLY A 275 -10.00 18.28 5.46
C GLY A 275 -11.20 17.33 5.38
N HIS A 276 -11.49 16.78 4.20
CA HIS A 276 -12.61 15.86 4.01
C HIS A 276 -12.36 14.44 4.54
N ILE A 277 -11.14 13.97 4.61
CA ILE A 277 -10.81 12.69 5.26
C ILE A 277 -11.16 12.76 6.76
N HIS A 278 -11.00 13.92 7.39
CA HIS A 278 -11.39 14.12 8.80
C HIS A 278 -12.90 14.21 9.03
N LEU A 279 -13.70 14.68 8.06
CA LEU A 279 -15.16 14.87 8.22
C LEU A 279 -16.00 13.63 7.83
N GLN A 280 -15.50 12.74 6.98
CA GLN A 280 -16.20 11.48 6.67
C GLN A 280 -16.04 10.40 7.75
N HIS A 281 -15.24 10.64 8.78
CA HIS A 281 -15.14 9.76 9.95
C HIS A 281 -16.22 10.02 11.03
N TRP A 282 -17.06 11.07 10.86
CA TRP A 282 -18.03 11.49 11.89
C TRP A 282 -19.49 11.58 11.41
N THR A 283 -19.81 11.18 10.19
CA THR A 283 -21.19 10.99 9.68
C THR A 283 -21.31 9.63 9.02
#